data_ac329656dca4c0ead83bf130f799566b
#
_entry.id   ac329656dca4c0ead83bf130f799566b
#
_cell.length_a   1.000
_cell.length_b   1.000
_cell.length_c   1.000
_cell.angle_alpha   90.00
_cell.angle_beta   90.00
_cell.angle_gamma   90.00
#
_symmetry.space_group_name_H-M   'P 1'
#
loop_
_entity.id
_entity.type
_entity.pdbx_description
1 polymer ?
#
loop_
_entity_poly.entity_id
_entity_poly.type
_entity_poly.pdbx_seq_one_letter_code
_entity_poly.pdbx_strand_id
1 'polypeptide(L)'
;FVYFSLYNIAIMLYNIVKQIVQEGTAMSQKEKKKLVSIKTDDTLMETALHGTHLFPYKLYDDNITDYDFNCIDWHWHTEFEFVYIESGIVHFNVGEDNFDMSEGQGIFINSKVVHKMHSENDAVIPNFLFLPSLIAPKESLIYQKFVLPFLNSSLGYYIFSSSQEWQKEILSEMQKLIQFSRGEINELQISVQLQKIWALITSNVICYPETQNVNSSSLARLQMMMQFIHSNYPESISLLDIAKVGEVSISTALNLFRNVLNTSPVNYLICYRLRKAALLLTNTEKKVSAISIETGFSNTDYFCKTFKRMYSLTPTEYRNVKK
;
A
#
# COMPACT_ATOMS: atom_id res chain seq x y z
N PHE A 1 -6.80 64.68 -12.60
CA PHE A 1 -6.80 63.76 -11.44
C PHE A 1 -7.74 62.55 -11.63
N VAL A 2 -8.91 62.70 -12.28
CA VAL A 2 -9.90 61.60 -12.45
C VAL A 2 -9.43 60.57 -13.47
N TYR A 3 -8.73 60.94 -14.54
CA TYR A 3 -8.22 60.00 -15.57
C TYR A 3 -7.10 59.08 -15.07
N PHE A 4 -6.30 59.54 -14.12
CA PHE A 4 -5.23 58.70 -13.53
C PHE A 4 -5.78 57.60 -12.60
N SER A 5 -6.93 57.83 -11.98
CA SER A 5 -7.64 56.87 -11.12
C SER A 5 -8.29 55.75 -11.94
N LEU A 6 -8.94 56.04 -13.06
CA LEU A 6 -9.60 55.05 -13.92
C LEU A 6 -8.61 54.12 -14.60
N TYR A 7 -7.44 54.60 -15.01
CA TYR A 7 -6.39 53.77 -15.60
C TYR A 7 -5.81 52.78 -14.61
N ASN A 8 -5.58 53.18 -13.38
CA ASN A 8 -5.10 52.28 -12.32
C ASN A 8 -6.13 51.21 -11.90
N ILE A 9 -7.42 51.57 -11.91
CA ILE A 9 -8.52 50.64 -11.68
C ILE A 9 -8.60 49.61 -12.82
N ALA A 10 -8.44 50.04 -14.07
CA ALA A 10 -8.44 49.13 -15.23
C ALA A 10 -7.25 48.13 -15.20
N ILE A 11 -6.05 48.58 -14.80
CA ILE A 11 -4.88 47.70 -14.63
C ILE A 11 -5.11 46.72 -13.47
N MET A 12 -5.68 47.16 -12.37
CA MET A 12 -5.98 46.30 -11.24
C MET A 12 -7.01 45.22 -11.62
N LEU A 13 -8.08 45.58 -12.31
CA LEU A 13 -9.07 44.66 -12.81
C LEU A 13 -8.50 43.68 -13.85
N TYR A 14 -7.66 44.14 -14.76
CA TYR A 14 -6.97 43.30 -15.72
C TYR A 14 -6.08 42.27 -15.02
N ASN A 15 -5.32 42.67 -14.00
CA ASN A 15 -4.48 41.77 -13.25
C ASN A 15 -5.30 40.70 -12.44
N ILE A 16 -6.43 41.12 -11.84
CA ILE A 16 -7.35 40.20 -11.14
C ILE A 16 -7.96 39.22 -12.13
N VAL A 17 -8.44 39.64 -13.29
CA VAL A 17 -8.98 38.77 -14.32
C VAL A 17 -7.90 37.82 -14.85
N LYS A 18 -6.68 38.31 -15.07
CA LYS A 18 -5.55 37.47 -15.50
C LYS A 18 -5.18 36.43 -14.44
N GLN A 19 -5.24 36.78 -13.17
CA GLN A 19 -4.99 35.85 -12.06
C GLN A 19 -6.11 34.78 -11.95
N ILE A 20 -7.38 35.20 -12.06
CA ILE A 20 -8.54 34.27 -12.07
C ILE A 20 -8.46 33.34 -13.29
N VAL A 21 -8.08 33.80 -14.46
CA VAL A 21 -7.89 32.99 -15.66
C VAL A 21 -6.71 32.04 -15.50
N GLN A 22 -5.61 32.45 -14.88
CA GLN A 22 -4.46 31.58 -14.58
C GLN A 22 -4.81 30.53 -13.52
N GLU A 23 -5.54 30.89 -12.48
CA GLU A 23 -6.05 29.95 -11.48
C GLU A 23 -7.12 29.01 -12.06
N GLY A 24 -8.01 29.51 -12.90
CA GLY A 24 -9.00 28.69 -13.63
C GLY A 24 -8.37 27.75 -14.66
N THR A 25 -7.28 28.14 -15.32
CA THR A 25 -6.50 27.27 -16.21
C THR A 25 -5.64 26.27 -15.43
N ALA A 26 -5.13 26.65 -14.26
CA ALA A 26 -4.44 25.73 -13.35
C ALA A 26 -5.39 24.67 -12.75
N MET A 27 -6.65 25.03 -12.48
CA MET A 27 -7.68 24.04 -12.08
C MET A 27 -8.16 23.17 -13.25
N SER A 28 -8.11 23.66 -14.49
CA SER A 28 -8.47 22.88 -15.70
C SER A 28 -7.35 21.95 -16.17
N GLN A 29 -6.11 22.16 -15.75
CA GLN A 29 -4.93 21.35 -16.04
C GLN A 29 -4.47 20.53 -14.81
N LYS A 30 -5.36 20.17 -13.88
CA LYS A 30 -5.11 18.96 -13.12
C LYS A 30 -5.10 17.84 -14.16
N GLU A 31 -3.91 17.51 -14.68
CA GLU A 31 -3.67 16.27 -15.41
C GLU A 31 -4.42 15.19 -14.67
N LYS A 32 -5.22 14.39 -15.40
CA LYS A 32 -5.90 13.22 -14.83
C LYS A 32 -4.79 12.34 -14.29
N LYS A 33 -4.46 12.48 -13.01
CA LYS A 33 -3.43 11.71 -12.33
C LYS A 33 -3.85 10.26 -12.46
N LYS A 34 -3.08 9.48 -13.20
CA LYS A 34 -3.38 8.07 -13.40
C LYS A 34 -3.22 7.42 -12.04
N LEU A 35 -4.32 7.02 -11.44
CA LEU A 35 -4.31 6.35 -10.15
C LEU A 35 -3.48 5.07 -10.26
N VAL A 36 -2.65 4.84 -9.27
CA VAL A 36 -1.74 3.70 -9.18
C VAL A 36 -2.42 2.61 -8.35
N SER A 37 -2.24 1.37 -8.71
CA SER A 37 -2.58 0.23 -7.85
C SER A 37 -1.39 -0.71 -7.78
N ILE A 38 -1.12 -1.26 -6.61
CA ILE A 38 -0.11 -2.30 -6.45
C ILE A 38 -0.55 -3.52 -7.27
N LYS A 39 0.38 -4.07 -8.04
CA LYS A 39 0.16 -5.28 -8.82
C LYS A 39 0.63 -6.47 -7.99
N THR A 40 -0.29 -7.34 -7.66
CA THR A 40 -0.01 -8.57 -6.92
C THR A 40 -0.37 -9.79 -7.76
N ASP A 41 0.28 -10.90 -7.46
CA ASP A 41 -0.16 -12.22 -7.90
C ASP A 41 -1.37 -12.71 -7.08
N ASP A 42 -1.79 -13.95 -7.33
CA ASP A 42 -2.94 -14.55 -6.66
C ASP A 42 -2.69 -14.82 -5.16
N THR A 43 -1.45 -14.71 -4.69
CA THR A 43 -1.09 -14.87 -3.26
C THR A 43 -0.97 -13.54 -2.52
N LEU A 44 -1.28 -12.43 -3.17
CA LEU A 44 -0.98 -11.05 -2.75
C LEU A 44 0.52 -10.72 -2.75
N MET A 45 1.38 -11.55 -3.30
CA MET A 45 2.78 -11.19 -3.49
C MET A 45 2.86 -10.07 -4.52
N GLU A 46 3.52 -8.98 -4.17
CA GLU A 46 3.77 -7.90 -5.10
C GLU A 46 4.67 -8.37 -6.24
N THR A 47 4.25 -8.09 -7.49
CA THR A 47 4.96 -8.53 -8.69
C THR A 47 5.92 -7.48 -9.24
N ALA A 48 5.96 -6.29 -8.62
CA ALA A 48 6.90 -5.25 -8.98
C ALA A 48 8.34 -5.66 -8.60
N LEU A 49 9.30 -5.26 -9.42
CA LEU A 49 10.71 -5.40 -9.09
C LEU A 49 11.18 -4.13 -8.38
N HIS A 50 11.61 -4.26 -7.14
CA HIS A 50 12.09 -3.15 -6.32
C HIS A 50 13.60 -2.93 -6.55
N GLY A 51 13.93 -2.08 -7.52
CA GLY A 51 15.30 -1.81 -7.95
C GLY A 51 15.77 -2.71 -9.07
N THR A 52 17.03 -3.11 -9.05
CA THR A 52 17.67 -3.99 -10.05
C THR A 52 18.25 -5.24 -9.41
N HIS A 53 18.59 -6.24 -10.19
CA HIS A 53 19.27 -7.44 -9.68
C HIS A 53 20.65 -7.13 -9.05
N LEU A 54 21.31 -6.08 -9.53
CA LEU A 54 22.63 -5.67 -9.02
C LEU A 54 22.50 -4.76 -7.80
N PHE A 55 21.40 -4.00 -7.71
CA PHE A 55 21.10 -3.12 -6.58
C PHE A 55 19.61 -3.18 -6.25
N PRO A 56 19.17 -4.14 -5.43
CA PRO A 56 17.77 -4.39 -5.09
C PRO A 56 17.28 -3.42 -4.00
N TYR A 57 17.18 -2.15 -4.37
CA TYR A 57 16.72 -1.03 -3.57
C TYR A 57 15.79 -0.15 -4.39
N LYS A 58 14.70 0.30 -3.80
CA LYS A 58 13.79 1.26 -4.42
C LYS A 58 13.20 2.19 -3.37
N LEU A 59 13.29 3.50 -3.64
CA LEU A 59 12.48 4.52 -2.96
C LEU A 59 11.19 4.72 -3.77
N TYR A 60 10.08 4.75 -3.08
CA TYR A 60 8.80 5.26 -3.54
C TYR A 60 8.51 6.53 -2.77
N ASP A 61 8.31 7.63 -3.48
CA ASP A 61 8.01 8.95 -2.90
C ASP A 61 6.51 9.20 -3.03
N ASP A 62 5.76 8.36 -2.32
CA ASP A 62 4.35 8.19 -2.53
C ASP A 62 3.51 9.22 -1.77
N ASN A 63 2.47 9.71 -2.45
CA ASN A 63 1.33 10.32 -1.82
C ASN A 63 0.17 9.32 -1.86
N ILE A 64 -0.46 9.07 -0.73
CA ILE A 64 -1.53 8.07 -0.61
C ILE A 64 -2.70 8.35 -1.56
N THR A 65 -2.94 9.62 -1.90
CA THR A 65 -3.98 10.05 -2.86
C THR A 65 -3.65 9.69 -4.31
N ASP A 66 -2.45 9.23 -4.61
CA ASP A 66 -2.07 8.73 -5.94
C ASP A 66 -2.60 7.32 -6.18
N TYR A 67 -2.98 6.63 -5.12
CA TYR A 67 -3.51 5.28 -5.17
C TYR A 67 -5.04 5.25 -5.23
N ASP A 68 -5.58 4.21 -5.88
CA ASP A 68 -7.02 3.97 -5.90
C ASP A 68 -7.55 3.91 -4.47
N PHE A 69 -8.57 4.74 -4.17
CA PHE A 69 -9.22 4.83 -2.84
C PHE A 69 -8.31 5.32 -1.71
N ASN A 70 -7.25 6.09 -2.04
CA ASN A 70 -6.23 6.51 -1.08
C ASN A 70 -5.70 5.30 -0.29
N CYS A 71 -5.43 4.19 -0.99
CA CYS A 71 -5.14 2.92 -0.39
C CYS A 71 -4.06 2.14 -1.16
N ILE A 72 -2.97 1.84 -0.48
CA ILE A 72 -2.03 0.79 -0.85
C ILE A 72 -2.59 -0.49 -0.26
N ASP A 73 -3.22 -1.31 -1.13
CA ASP A 73 -4.04 -2.43 -0.69
C ASP A 73 -3.21 -3.63 -0.22
N TRP A 74 -3.86 -4.64 0.33
CA TRP A 74 -3.23 -5.84 0.86
C TRP A 74 -2.22 -6.46 -0.10
N HIS A 75 -0.96 -6.53 0.37
CA HIS A 75 0.16 -7.14 -0.35
C HIS A 75 1.24 -7.62 0.63
N TRP A 76 2.18 -8.36 0.12
CA TRP A 76 3.43 -8.70 0.78
C TRP A 76 4.55 -8.84 -0.27
N HIS A 77 5.78 -8.70 0.18
CA HIS A 77 6.98 -8.83 -0.65
C HIS A 77 8.13 -9.46 0.15
N THR A 78 9.23 -9.79 -0.52
CA THR A 78 10.40 -10.44 0.11
C THR A 78 11.41 -9.44 0.67
N GLU A 79 11.25 -8.19 0.36
CA GLU A 79 12.04 -7.07 0.82
C GLU A 79 11.74 -6.74 2.28
N PHE A 80 12.67 -6.07 2.94
CA PHE A 80 12.42 -5.23 4.09
C PHE A 80 11.85 -3.90 3.61
N GLU A 81 10.86 -3.38 4.30
CA GLU A 81 10.26 -2.09 3.99
C GLU A 81 10.37 -1.14 5.17
N PHE A 82 10.66 0.12 4.87
CA PHE A 82 10.57 1.23 5.82
C PHE A 82 9.67 2.31 5.24
N VAL A 83 8.68 2.71 6.01
CA VAL A 83 7.78 3.81 5.65
C VAL A 83 8.00 4.95 6.65
N TYR A 84 8.14 6.17 6.15
CA TYR A 84 8.19 7.38 6.95
C TYR A 84 6.95 8.24 6.67
N ILE A 85 6.28 8.71 7.72
CA ILE A 85 5.13 9.59 7.56
C ILE A 85 5.65 11.04 7.50
N GLU A 86 5.77 11.59 6.30
CA GLU A 86 6.24 12.95 6.08
C GLU A 86 5.15 13.98 6.35
N SER A 87 3.87 13.62 6.09
CA SER A 87 2.71 14.42 6.48
C SER A 87 1.43 13.58 6.52
N GLY A 88 0.44 14.00 7.29
CA GLY A 88 -0.87 13.38 7.38
C GLY A 88 -0.98 12.30 8.45
N ILE A 89 -2.08 11.54 8.37
CA ILE A 89 -2.35 10.37 9.23
C ILE A 89 -2.62 9.19 8.32
N VAL A 90 -1.98 8.06 8.61
CA VAL A 90 -2.08 6.83 7.84
C VAL A 90 -2.51 5.68 8.73
N HIS A 91 -3.52 4.96 8.30
CA HIS A 91 -4.02 3.74 8.95
C HIS A 91 -3.28 2.54 8.39
N PHE A 92 -2.57 1.83 9.23
CA PHE A 92 -1.86 0.60 8.90
C PHE A 92 -2.64 -0.62 9.35
N ASN A 93 -2.65 -1.62 8.50
CA ASN A 93 -3.01 -2.99 8.85
C ASN A 93 -1.80 -3.86 8.55
N VAL A 94 -1.20 -4.48 9.57
CA VAL A 94 0.00 -5.31 9.44
C VAL A 94 -0.24 -6.63 10.16
N GLY A 95 -0.37 -7.73 9.40
CA GLY A 95 -0.80 -9.00 9.96
C GLY A 95 -2.17 -8.87 10.62
N GLU A 96 -2.25 -9.16 11.92
CA GLU A 96 -3.48 -9.07 12.71
C GLU A 96 -3.69 -7.70 13.38
N ASP A 97 -2.68 -6.84 13.36
CA ASP A 97 -2.68 -5.55 14.03
C ASP A 97 -3.19 -4.42 13.12
N ASN A 98 -3.85 -3.44 13.73
CA ASN A 98 -4.24 -2.22 13.06
C ASN A 98 -4.04 -1.02 14.00
N PHE A 99 -3.46 0.05 13.44
CA PHE A 99 -3.07 1.25 14.18
C PHE A 99 -2.92 2.44 13.25
N ASP A 100 -2.96 3.63 13.84
CA ASP A 100 -2.75 4.89 13.15
C ASP A 100 -1.31 5.38 13.38
N MET A 101 -0.72 5.93 12.34
CA MET A 101 0.55 6.63 12.39
C MET A 101 0.40 8.04 11.87
N SER A 102 1.15 8.96 12.47
CA SER A 102 1.12 10.39 12.16
C SER A 102 2.48 10.91 11.73
N GLU A 103 2.50 12.13 11.25
CA GLU A 103 3.71 12.86 10.85
C GLU A 103 4.86 12.71 11.86
N GLY A 104 6.06 12.46 11.35
CA GLY A 104 7.28 12.28 12.13
C GLY A 104 7.49 10.86 12.65
N GLN A 105 6.56 9.95 12.47
CA GLN A 105 6.74 8.53 12.81
C GLN A 105 7.24 7.73 11.62
N GLY A 106 7.86 6.59 11.91
CA GLY A 106 8.30 5.63 10.90
C GLY A 106 7.98 4.20 11.32
N ILE A 107 7.96 3.29 10.36
CA ILE A 107 7.75 1.87 10.60
C ILE A 107 8.72 1.04 9.76
N PHE A 108 9.22 -0.02 10.37
CA PHE A 108 9.86 -1.14 9.69
C PHE A 108 8.83 -2.26 9.53
N ILE A 109 8.67 -2.79 8.32
CA ILE A 109 7.86 -3.97 8.02
C ILE A 109 8.80 -5.08 7.55
N ASN A 110 8.68 -6.24 8.18
CA ASN A 110 9.55 -7.38 7.91
C ASN A 110 9.16 -8.08 6.58
N SER A 111 10.09 -8.82 6.03
CA SER A 111 9.90 -9.65 4.83
C SER A 111 8.70 -10.59 4.97
N LYS A 112 7.90 -10.70 3.92
CA LYS A 112 6.74 -11.60 3.79
C LYS A 112 5.57 -11.31 4.74
N VAL A 113 5.56 -10.17 5.38
CA VAL A 113 4.44 -9.73 6.23
C VAL A 113 3.35 -9.12 5.34
N VAL A 114 2.14 -9.64 5.46
CA VAL A 114 0.97 -9.09 4.74
C VAL A 114 0.58 -7.78 5.38
N HIS A 115 0.49 -6.72 4.59
CA HIS A 115 0.17 -5.40 5.09
C HIS A 115 -0.62 -4.56 4.09
N LYS A 116 -1.20 -3.47 4.58
CA LYS A 116 -2.01 -2.51 3.86
C LYS A 116 -1.91 -1.16 4.54
N MET A 117 -1.97 -0.08 3.76
CA MET A 117 -2.04 1.29 4.28
C MET A 117 -3.13 2.07 3.56
N HIS A 118 -3.83 2.94 4.29
CA HIS A 118 -4.79 3.86 3.69
C HIS A 118 -4.89 5.14 4.52
N SER A 119 -5.41 6.19 3.91
CA SER A 119 -5.71 7.44 4.59
C SER A 119 -7.03 8.02 4.10
N GLU A 120 -7.78 8.68 5.00
CA GLU A 120 -8.98 9.40 4.63
C GLU A 120 -8.65 10.72 3.91
N ASN A 121 -7.49 11.28 4.18
CA ASN A 121 -7.02 12.56 3.69
C ASN A 121 -5.68 12.42 2.93
N ASP A 122 -5.14 13.55 2.52
CA ASP A 122 -3.81 13.63 1.93
C ASP A 122 -2.74 13.21 2.94
N ALA A 123 -1.82 12.35 2.53
CA ALA A 123 -0.70 11.91 3.35
C ALA A 123 0.50 11.54 2.46
N VAL A 124 1.65 12.09 2.80
CA VAL A 124 2.92 11.84 2.11
C VAL A 124 3.71 10.80 2.90
N ILE A 125 3.99 9.67 2.24
CA ILE A 125 4.52 8.46 2.86
C ILE A 125 5.71 7.90 2.06
N PRO A 126 6.84 8.62 1.98
CA PRO A 126 8.02 8.05 1.35
C PRO A 126 8.37 6.72 2.01
N ASN A 127 8.55 5.70 1.18
CA ASN A 127 8.91 4.36 1.63
C ASN A 127 10.06 3.80 0.78
N PHE A 128 10.92 3.01 1.41
CA PHE A 128 12.01 2.35 0.72
C PHE A 128 12.05 0.87 1.03
N LEU A 129 12.19 0.11 -0.06
CA LEU A 129 12.24 -1.34 -0.05
C LEU A 129 13.61 -1.81 -0.48
N PHE A 130 14.11 -2.86 0.17
CA PHE A 130 15.37 -3.48 -0.24
C PHE A 130 15.43 -4.96 0.16
N LEU A 131 16.09 -5.77 -0.68
CA LEU A 131 16.34 -7.15 -0.29
C LEU A 131 17.30 -7.21 0.91
N PRO A 132 17.05 -8.09 1.88
CA PRO A 132 17.91 -8.28 3.05
C PRO A 132 19.39 -8.56 2.71
N SER A 133 19.64 -9.12 1.53
CA SER A 133 21.00 -9.36 1.00
C SER A 133 21.80 -8.07 0.72
N LEU A 134 21.14 -6.91 0.66
CA LEU A 134 21.81 -5.62 0.49
C LEU A 134 22.53 -5.17 1.76
N ILE A 135 22.11 -5.64 2.93
CA ILE A 135 22.83 -5.40 4.19
C ILE A 135 24.15 -6.17 4.21
N ALA A 136 24.13 -7.43 3.80
CA ALA A 136 25.34 -8.28 3.69
C ALA A 136 25.03 -9.52 2.85
N PRO A 137 26.04 -10.14 2.19
CA PRO A 137 25.89 -11.40 1.50
C PRO A 137 25.37 -12.51 2.43
N LYS A 138 24.48 -13.37 1.91
CA LYS A 138 23.79 -14.42 2.71
C LYS A 138 24.75 -15.35 3.44
N GLU A 139 25.92 -15.61 2.87
CA GLU A 139 26.96 -16.49 3.41
C GLU A 139 27.82 -15.79 4.46
N SER A 140 27.69 -14.47 4.62
CA SER A 140 28.51 -13.69 5.57
C SER A 140 28.08 -13.87 7.01
N LEU A 141 29.03 -13.70 7.93
CA LEU A 141 28.77 -13.71 9.37
C LEU A 141 27.80 -12.59 9.78
N ILE A 142 27.86 -11.44 9.08
CA ILE A 142 26.97 -10.30 9.34
C ILE A 142 25.53 -10.71 9.05
N TYR A 143 25.28 -11.33 7.89
CA TYR A 143 23.94 -11.79 7.54
C TYR A 143 23.41 -12.81 8.52
N GLN A 144 24.22 -13.82 8.86
CA GLN A 144 23.82 -14.90 9.78
C GLN A 144 23.50 -14.39 11.20
N LYS A 145 24.25 -13.40 11.68
CA LYS A 145 24.08 -12.88 13.05
C LYS A 145 23.04 -11.75 13.15
N PHE A 146 22.90 -10.91 12.13
CA PHE A 146 22.17 -9.67 12.25
C PHE A 146 20.98 -9.52 11.27
N VAL A 147 20.91 -10.35 10.22
CA VAL A 147 19.81 -10.31 9.25
C VAL A 147 18.90 -11.53 9.40
N LEU A 148 19.47 -12.71 9.39
CA LEU A 148 18.73 -13.96 9.45
C LEU A 148 17.82 -14.08 10.70
N PRO A 149 18.19 -13.61 11.90
CA PRO A 149 17.31 -13.62 13.06
C PRO A 149 16.01 -12.81 12.85
N PHE A 150 16.06 -11.68 12.13
CA PHE A 150 14.87 -10.91 11.80
C PHE A 150 13.95 -11.64 10.83
N LEU A 151 14.52 -12.25 9.79
CA LEU A 151 13.77 -13.05 8.82
C LEU A 151 13.07 -14.26 9.44
N ASN A 152 13.66 -14.83 10.49
CA ASN A 152 13.17 -16.02 11.20
C ASN A 152 12.47 -15.68 12.53
N SER A 153 12.16 -14.40 12.76
CA SER A 153 11.47 -13.96 13.97
C SER A 153 9.97 -13.83 13.76
N SER A 154 9.24 -13.83 14.87
CA SER A 154 7.82 -13.46 14.90
C SER A 154 7.60 -11.94 14.79
N LEU A 155 8.65 -11.13 14.68
CA LEU A 155 8.55 -9.69 14.51
C LEU A 155 8.01 -9.35 13.13
N GLY A 156 6.73 -8.98 13.04
CA GLY A 156 6.12 -8.53 11.79
C GLY A 156 6.48 -7.09 11.42
N TYR A 157 6.56 -6.22 12.40
CA TYR A 157 6.86 -4.80 12.21
C TYR A 157 7.41 -4.16 13.49
N TYR A 158 7.97 -2.94 13.37
CA TYR A 158 8.38 -2.11 14.49
C TYR A 158 8.12 -0.63 14.19
N ILE A 159 7.39 0.05 15.10
CA ILE A 159 7.07 1.48 14.96
C ILE A 159 8.14 2.33 15.66
N PHE A 160 8.65 3.32 14.96
CA PHE A 160 9.58 4.31 15.48
C PHE A 160 8.86 5.61 15.78
N SER A 161 9.11 6.16 16.97
CA SER A 161 8.59 7.46 17.39
C SER A 161 9.69 8.28 18.05
N SER A 162 9.46 9.56 18.25
CA SER A 162 10.44 10.44 18.91
C SER A 162 10.53 10.26 20.44
N SER A 163 10.00 9.15 20.97
CA SER A 163 9.96 8.91 22.43
C SER A 163 11.29 8.50 23.05
N GLN A 164 12.18 7.90 22.26
CA GLN A 164 13.51 7.42 22.70
C GLN A 164 14.60 7.93 21.76
N GLU A 165 15.82 8.20 22.29
CA GLU A 165 16.90 8.81 21.49
C GLU A 165 17.33 7.94 20.31
N TRP A 166 17.47 6.63 20.47
CA TRP A 166 17.83 5.74 19.38
C TRP A 166 16.75 5.67 18.26
N GLN A 167 15.47 5.85 18.63
CA GLN A 167 14.39 5.93 17.64
C GLN A 167 14.41 7.26 16.88
N LYS A 168 14.72 8.38 17.56
CA LYS A 168 14.96 9.67 16.89
C LYS A 168 16.11 9.58 15.90
N GLU A 169 17.18 8.89 16.29
CA GLU A 169 18.32 8.66 15.42
C GLU A 169 17.93 7.84 14.19
N ILE A 170 17.19 6.74 14.35
CA ILE A 170 16.66 5.96 13.21
C ILE A 170 15.81 6.84 12.28
N LEU A 171 14.86 7.61 12.82
CA LEU A 171 14.01 8.51 12.04
C LEU A 171 14.84 9.54 11.25
N SER A 172 15.88 10.10 11.89
CA SER A 172 16.81 11.01 11.23
C SER A 172 17.60 10.32 10.10
N GLU A 173 18.07 9.09 10.31
CA GLU A 173 18.79 8.33 9.30
C GLU A 173 17.86 7.88 8.14
N MET A 174 16.60 7.56 8.42
CA MET A 174 15.57 7.33 7.39
C MET A 174 15.35 8.58 6.52
N GLN A 175 15.18 9.75 7.12
CA GLN A 175 15.01 11.01 6.40
C GLN A 175 16.23 11.32 5.51
N LYS A 176 17.46 11.10 6.00
CA LYS A 176 18.68 11.27 5.20
C LYS A 176 18.70 10.32 4.00
N LEU A 177 18.34 9.05 4.21
CA LEU A 177 18.26 8.06 3.13
C LEU A 177 17.25 8.47 2.06
N ILE A 178 16.06 8.92 2.49
CA ILE A 178 15.01 9.44 1.58
C ILE A 178 15.55 10.62 0.78
N GLN A 179 16.21 11.59 1.43
CA GLN A 179 16.79 12.76 0.74
C GLN A 179 17.86 12.35 -0.28
N PHE A 180 18.77 11.42 0.08
CA PHE A 180 19.78 10.92 -0.85
C PHE A 180 19.15 10.20 -2.05
N SER A 181 18.05 9.52 -1.84
CA SER A 181 17.38 8.75 -2.89
C SER A 181 16.46 9.58 -3.79
N ARG A 182 16.07 10.79 -3.35
CA ARG A 182 15.34 11.77 -4.19
C ARG A 182 16.26 12.48 -5.19
N GLY A 183 17.59 12.43 -4.97
CA GLY A 183 18.61 13.01 -5.85
C GLY A 183 19.16 12.02 -6.88
N GLU A 184 20.37 12.27 -7.32
CA GLU A 184 21.13 11.30 -8.14
C GLU A 184 21.50 10.10 -7.26
N ILE A 185 21.09 8.89 -7.68
CA ILE A 185 21.31 7.67 -6.91
C ILE A 185 22.80 7.37 -6.79
N ASN A 186 23.29 7.28 -5.56
CA ASN A 186 24.62 6.81 -5.21
C ASN A 186 24.48 5.52 -4.37
N GLU A 187 24.68 4.38 -5.02
CA GLU A 187 24.47 3.06 -4.42
C GLU A 187 25.33 2.82 -3.18
N LEU A 188 26.58 3.32 -3.18
CA LEU A 188 27.47 3.20 -2.03
C LEU A 188 26.96 4.01 -0.84
N GLN A 189 26.51 5.24 -1.07
CA GLN A 189 25.95 6.11 -0.02
C GLN A 189 24.68 5.52 0.57
N ILE A 190 23.79 5.00 -0.28
CA ILE A 190 22.56 4.31 0.14
C ILE A 190 22.91 3.07 0.97
N SER A 191 23.86 2.24 0.51
CA SER A 191 24.30 1.04 1.24
C SER A 191 24.85 1.37 2.62
N VAL A 192 25.69 2.38 2.73
CA VAL A 192 26.23 2.85 4.03
C VAL A 192 25.11 3.32 4.94
N GLN A 193 24.14 4.04 4.40
CA GLN A 193 23.00 4.57 5.16
C GLN A 193 22.07 3.46 5.66
N LEU A 194 21.77 2.47 4.81
CA LEU A 194 21.01 1.28 5.19
C LEU A 194 21.70 0.49 6.31
N GLN A 195 23.02 0.32 6.23
CA GLN A 195 23.80 -0.37 7.29
C GLN A 195 23.76 0.38 8.62
N LYS A 196 23.75 1.72 8.62
CA LYS A 196 23.59 2.52 9.85
C LYS A 196 22.23 2.30 10.50
N ILE A 197 21.15 2.41 9.70
CA ILE A 197 19.78 2.14 10.16
C ILE A 197 19.69 0.73 10.72
N TRP A 198 20.26 -0.26 10.00
CA TRP A 198 20.21 -1.65 10.41
C TRP A 198 21.01 -1.92 11.70
N ALA A 199 22.18 -1.28 11.88
CA ALA A 199 22.96 -1.37 13.08
C ALA A 199 22.21 -0.82 14.31
N LEU A 200 21.50 0.29 14.18
CA LEU A 200 20.66 0.85 15.23
C LEU A 200 19.51 -0.09 15.62
N ILE A 201 18.83 -0.69 14.62
CA ILE A 201 17.75 -1.65 14.86
C ILE A 201 18.29 -2.86 15.61
N THR A 202 19.33 -3.51 15.10
CA THR A 202 19.86 -4.73 15.69
C THR A 202 20.46 -4.55 17.08
N SER A 203 20.82 -3.32 17.45
CA SER A 203 21.31 -2.98 18.78
C SER A 203 20.20 -2.75 19.81
N ASN A 204 18.98 -2.46 19.37
CA ASN A 204 17.89 -2.02 20.24
C ASN A 204 16.63 -2.90 20.16
N VAL A 205 16.43 -3.61 19.06
CA VAL A 205 15.26 -4.47 18.85
C VAL A 205 15.66 -5.93 19.08
N ILE A 206 15.01 -6.56 20.04
CA ILE A 206 15.22 -7.98 20.31
C ILE A 206 14.27 -8.80 19.43
N CYS A 207 14.83 -9.64 18.59
CA CYS A 207 14.07 -10.61 17.81
C CYS A 207 14.00 -11.94 18.56
N TYR A 208 12.80 -12.38 18.85
CA TYR A 208 12.59 -13.75 19.36
C TYR A 208 12.42 -14.70 18.18
N PRO A 209 13.06 -15.87 18.20
CA PRO A 209 12.81 -16.90 17.19
C PRO A 209 11.32 -17.20 17.14
N GLU A 210 10.79 -17.37 15.93
CA GLU A 210 9.43 -17.85 15.76
C GLU A 210 9.34 -19.24 16.44
N THR A 211 8.60 -19.32 17.54
CA THR A 211 8.28 -20.62 18.14
C THR A 211 7.43 -21.35 17.12
N GLN A 212 8.01 -22.41 16.54
CA GLN A 212 7.38 -23.21 15.50
C GLN A 212 5.87 -23.41 15.79
N ASN A 213 5.03 -23.09 14.82
CA ASN A 213 3.81 -23.80 14.50
C ASN A 213 2.44 -23.16 14.56
N VAL A 214 2.18 -21.93 14.91
CA VAL A 214 0.77 -21.51 14.80
C VAL A 214 0.58 -20.45 13.69
N ASN A 215 1.45 -19.47 13.60
CA ASN A 215 1.24 -18.34 12.68
C ASN A 215 1.64 -18.64 11.22
N SER A 216 2.74 -19.37 10.98
CA SER A 216 3.15 -19.68 9.59
C SER A 216 2.16 -20.63 8.90
N SER A 217 1.60 -21.62 9.61
CA SER A 217 0.59 -22.49 9.05
C SER A 217 -0.75 -21.77 8.82
N SER A 218 -1.10 -20.83 9.71
CA SER A 218 -2.31 -20.02 9.61
C SER A 218 -2.25 -19.06 8.43
N LEU A 219 -1.12 -18.40 8.25
CA LEU A 219 -0.89 -17.50 7.11
C LEU A 219 -0.87 -18.28 5.77
N ALA A 220 -0.19 -19.42 5.72
CA ALA A 220 -0.20 -20.29 4.54
C ALA A 220 -1.61 -20.74 4.16
N ARG A 221 -2.42 -21.13 5.14
CA ARG A 221 -3.84 -21.50 4.92
C ARG A 221 -4.66 -20.30 4.43
N LEU A 222 -4.46 -19.12 5.01
CA LEU A 222 -5.11 -17.90 4.53
C LEU A 222 -4.72 -17.62 3.07
N GLN A 223 -3.44 -17.70 2.72
CA GLN A 223 -2.96 -17.52 1.35
C GLN A 223 -3.60 -18.52 0.38
N MET A 224 -3.69 -19.80 0.74
CA MET A 224 -4.37 -20.81 -0.08
C MET A 224 -5.85 -20.46 -0.31
N MET A 225 -6.56 -20.01 0.73
CA MET A 225 -7.96 -19.58 0.62
C MET A 225 -8.11 -18.32 -0.28
N MET A 226 -7.21 -17.37 -0.16
CA MET A 226 -7.20 -16.17 -1.00
C MET A 226 -6.89 -16.49 -2.45
N GLN A 227 -5.88 -17.33 -2.71
CA GLN A 227 -5.55 -17.81 -4.05
C GLN A 227 -6.75 -18.52 -4.70
N PHE A 228 -7.45 -19.36 -3.95
CA PHE A 228 -8.66 -20.01 -4.44
C PHE A 228 -9.74 -18.98 -4.83
N ILE A 229 -9.97 -17.96 -4.00
CA ILE A 229 -10.89 -16.85 -4.31
C ILE A 229 -10.46 -16.16 -5.60
N HIS A 230 -9.19 -15.80 -5.74
CA HIS A 230 -8.67 -15.08 -6.91
C HIS A 230 -8.78 -15.89 -8.21
N SER A 231 -8.55 -17.20 -8.16
CA SER A 231 -8.63 -18.07 -9.33
C SER A 231 -10.06 -18.41 -9.73
N ASN A 232 -11.01 -18.34 -8.78
CA ASN A 232 -12.39 -18.80 -8.99
C ASN A 232 -13.45 -17.72 -8.76
N TYR A 233 -13.07 -16.43 -8.63
CA TYR A 233 -14.00 -15.35 -8.29
C TYR A 233 -15.21 -15.20 -9.25
N PRO A 234 -15.14 -15.52 -10.55
CA PRO A 234 -16.31 -15.44 -11.42
C PRO A 234 -17.37 -16.49 -11.11
N GLU A 235 -16.94 -17.59 -10.50
CA GLU A 235 -17.79 -18.77 -10.23
C GLU A 235 -18.59 -18.59 -8.93
N SER A 236 -19.61 -19.44 -8.78
CA SER A 236 -20.38 -19.51 -7.54
C SER A 236 -19.61 -20.32 -6.49
N ILE A 237 -18.78 -19.63 -5.70
CA ILE A 237 -18.02 -20.26 -4.61
C ILE A 237 -18.66 -19.95 -3.25
N SER A 238 -18.74 -20.95 -2.39
CA SER A 238 -19.29 -20.81 -1.04
C SER A 238 -18.21 -20.64 0.02
N LEU A 239 -18.59 -20.18 1.20
CA LEU A 239 -17.70 -20.12 2.35
C LEU A 239 -17.12 -21.52 2.72
N LEU A 240 -17.91 -22.57 2.50
CA LEU A 240 -17.45 -23.94 2.73
C LEU A 240 -16.35 -24.33 1.73
N ASP A 241 -16.46 -23.94 0.45
CA ASP A 241 -15.45 -24.23 -0.55
C ASP A 241 -14.13 -23.52 -0.22
N ILE A 242 -14.22 -22.27 0.21
CA ILE A 242 -13.05 -21.48 0.67
C ILE A 242 -12.37 -22.17 1.87
N ALA A 243 -13.14 -22.56 2.89
CA ALA A 243 -12.61 -23.20 4.08
C ALA A 243 -11.96 -24.58 3.80
N LYS A 244 -12.54 -25.35 2.87
CA LYS A 244 -11.99 -26.66 2.46
C LYS A 244 -10.59 -26.54 1.85
N VAL A 245 -10.35 -25.54 1.02
CA VAL A 245 -9.05 -25.33 0.39
C VAL A 245 -7.96 -25.02 1.43
N GLY A 246 -8.31 -24.26 2.47
CA GLY A 246 -7.41 -24.00 3.61
C GLY A 246 -7.29 -25.19 4.58
N GLU A 247 -7.98 -26.31 4.33
CA GLU A 247 -8.05 -27.46 5.25
C GLU A 247 -8.46 -27.08 6.67
N VAL A 248 -9.43 -26.16 6.78
CA VAL A 248 -9.92 -25.62 8.06
C VAL A 248 -11.44 -25.70 8.17
N SER A 249 -11.94 -25.56 9.39
CA SER A 249 -13.37 -25.37 9.63
C SER A 249 -13.82 -23.97 9.13
N ILE A 250 -15.14 -23.83 8.87
CA ILE A 250 -15.72 -22.51 8.51
C ILE A 250 -15.41 -21.45 9.57
N SER A 251 -15.49 -21.79 10.85
CA SER A 251 -15.18 -20.86 11.96
C SER A 251 -13.72 -20.45 11.97
N THR A 252 -12.81 -21.38 11.68
CA THR A 252 -11.38 -21.07 11.55
C THR A 252 -11.12 -20.17 10.34
N ALA A 253 -11.73 -20.43 9.18
CA ALA A 253 -11.62 -19.56 8.00
C ALA A 253 -12.12 -18.13 8.29
N LEU A 254 -13.29 -18.01 8.95
CA LEU A 254 -13.83 -16.72 9.38
C LEU A 254 -12.88 -15.97 10.31
N ASN A 255 -12.28 -16.67 11.27
CA ASN A 255 -11.33 -16.07 12.21
C ASN A 255 -10.03 -15.64 11.52
N LEU A 256 -9.46 -16.46 10.63
CA LEU A 256 -8.26 -16.10 9.88
C LEU A 256 -8.47 -14.85 9.03
N PHE A 257 -9.56 -14.79 8.26
CA PHE A 257 -9.87 -13.59 7.48
C PHE A 257 -10.15 -12.37 8.35
N ARG A 258 -10.83 -12.55 9.49
CA ARG A 258 -11.13 -11.44 10.40
C ARG A 258 -9.87 -10.91 11.08
N ASN A 259 -9.02 -11.80 11.58
CA ASN A 259 -7.84 -11.42 12.33
C ASN A 259 -6.77 -10.78 11.43
N VAL A 260 -6.50 -11.39 10.26
CA VAL A 260 -5.43 -10.92 9.38
C VAL A 260 -5.90 -9.82 8.42
N LEU A 261 -7.11 -9.96 7.82
CA LEU A 261 -7.59 -9.04 6.78
C LEU A 261 -8.74 -8.14 7.24
N ASN A 262 -9.10 -8.19 8.53
CA ASN A 262 -10.22 -7.45 9.14
C ASN A 262 -11.52 -7.52 8.33
N THR A 263 -11.77 -8.67 7.70
CA THR A 263 -12.94 -8.91 6.84
C THR A 263 -13.43 -10.35 6.95
N SER A 264 -14.52 -10.70 6.28
CA SER A 264 -14.93 -12.11 6.12
C SER A 264 -14.51 -12.63 4.75
N PRO A 265 -14.34 -13.96 4.55
CA PRO A 265 -14.04 -14.55 3.24
C PRO A 265 -15.03 -14.12 2.14
N VAL A 266 -16.33 -14.06 2.47
CA VAL A 266 -17.38 -13.65 1.53
C VAL A 266 -17.27 -12.16 1.18
N ASN A 267 -17.02 -11.29 2.16
CA ASN A 267 -16.80 -9.87 1.87
C ASN A 267 -15.52 -9.66 1.06
N TYR A 268 -14.45 -10.40 1.36
CA TYR A 268 -13.22 -10.37 0.59
C TYR A 268 -13.48 -10.73 -0.89
N LEU A 269 -14.22 -11.81 -1.15
CA LEU A 269 -14.64 -12.20 -2.50
C LEU A 269 -15.45 -11.07 -3.19
N ILE A 270 -16.41 -10.48 -2.49
CA ILE A 270 -17.23 -9.39 -3.04
C ILE A 270 -16.33 -8.19 -3.40
N CYS A 271 -15.44 -7.77 -2.52
CA CYS A 271 -14.50 -6.68 -2.79
C CYS A 271 -13.59 -6.99 -3.99
N TYR A 272 -13.07 -8.22 -4.07
CA TYR A 272 -12.23 -8.65 -5.19
C TYR A 272 -13.00 -8.58 -6.53
N ARG A 273 -14.24 -9.09 -6.57
CA ARG A 273 -15.13 -8.99 -7.75
C ARG A 273 -15.37 -7.54 -8.18
N LEU A 274 -15.62 -6.65 -7.22
CA LEU A 274 -15.85 -5.23 -7.51
C LEU A 274 -14.61 -4.56 -8.07
N ARG A 275 -13.41 -4.90 -7.60
CA ARG A 275 -12.13 -4.40 -8.17
C ARG A 275 -11.94 -4.86 -9.61
N LYS A 276 -12.17 -6.14 -9.90
CA LYS A 276 -12.12 -6.67 -11.27
C LYS A 276 -13.16 -5.97 -12.17
N ALA A 277 -14.36 -5.71 -11.64
CA ALA A 277 -15.38 -4.95 -12.37
C ALA A 277 -14.94 -3.50 -12.64
N ALA A 278 -14.31 -2.82 -11.69
CA ALA A 278 -13.78 -1.47 -11.87
C ALA A 278 -12.74 -1.42 -13.00
N LEU A 279 -11.82 -2.39 -13.06
CA LEU A 279 -10.85 -2.52 -14.14
C LEU A 279 -11.52 -2.75 -15.50
N LEU A 280 -12.56 -3.60 -15.57
CA LEU A 280 -13.30 -3.83 -16.82
C LEU A 280 -14.10 -2.60 -17.25
N LEU A 281 -14.65 -1.83 -16.31
CA LEU A 281 -15.37 -0.59 -16.61
C LEU A 281 -14.47 0.47 -17.23
N THR A 282 -13.22 0.59 -16.80
CA THR A 282 -12.25 1.56 -17.32
C THR A 282 -11.58 1.12 -18.62
N ASN A 283 -11.34 -0.18 -18.79
CA ASN A 283 -10.54 -0.71 -19.89
C ASN A 283 -11.38 -1.28 -21.04
N THR A 284 -12.70 -1.35 -20.91
CA THR A 284 -13.58 -1.94 -21.93
C THR A 284 -14.88 -1.14 -22.13
N GLU A 285 -15.53 -1.36 -23.30
CA GLU A 285 -16.87 -0.83 -23.61
C GLU A 285 -18.01 -1.81 -23.24
N LYS A 286 -17.71 -2.88 -22.49
CA LYS A 286 -18.71 -3.90 -22.12
C LYS A 286 -19.87 -3.25 -21.34
N LYS A 287 -21.09 -3.74 -21.57
CA LYS A 287 -22.26 -3.30 -20.79
C LYS A 287 -22.07 -3.60 -19.30
N VAL A 288 -22.58 -2.73 -18.43
CA VAL A 288 -22.52 -2.89 -16.98
C VAL A 288 -23.09 -4.25 -16.53
N SER A 289 -24.19 -4.70 -17.14
CA SER A 289 -24.77 -6.02 -16.87
C SER A 289 -23.85 -7.18 -17.27
N ALA A 290 -23.14 -7.06 -18.40
CA ALA A 290 -22.18 -8.07 -18.83
C ALA A 290 -20.99 -8.15 -17.86
N ILE A 291 -20.46 -7.00 -17.43
CA ILE A 291 -19.38 -6.92 -16.43
C ILE A 291 -19.84 -7.54 -15.09
N SER A 292 -21.05 -7.25 -14.65
CA SER A 292 -21.63 -7.83 -13.45
C SER A 292 -21.58 -9.37 -13.48
N ILE A 293 -22.04 -9.97 -14.58
CA ILE A 293 -22.05 -11.44 -14.74
C ILE A 293 -20.61 -11.99 -14.84
N GLU A 294 -19.77 -11.36 -15.67
CA GLU A 294 -18.36 -11.77 -15.87
C GLU A 294 -17.55 -11.74 -14.58
N THR A 295 -17.92 -10.87 -13.65
CA THR A 295 -17.25 -10.77 -12.34
C THR A 295 -17.95 -11.59 -11.24
N GLY A 296 -18.89 -12.47 -11.58
CA GLY A 296 -19.49 -13.45 -10.68
C GLY A 296 -20.68 -12.95 -9.85
N PHE A 297 -21.29 -11.81 -10.23
CA PHE A 297 -22.53 -11.37 -9.60
C PHE A 297 -23.75 -11.97 -10.34
N SER A 298 -24.56 -12.72 -9.61
CA SER A 298 -25.81 -13.29 -10.13
C SER A 298 -26.94 -12.25 -10.29
N ASN A 299 -26.81 -11.08 -9.67
CA ASN A 299 -27.82 -10.01 -9.68
C ASN A 299 -27.14 -8.65 -9.92
N THR A 300 -27.49 -8.03 -11.06
CA THR A 300 -26.92 -6.73 -11.47
C THR A 300 -27.33 -5.58 -10.54
N ASP A 301 -28.54 -5.61 -9.94
CA ASP A 301 -28.98 -4.57 -9.03
C ASP A 301 -28.18 -4.63 -7.72
N TYR A 302 -27.92 -5.84 -7.21
CA TYR A 302 -27.05 -6.04 -6.07
C TYR A 302 -25.63 -5.58 -6.37
N PHE A 303 -25.10 -5.92 -7.54
CA PHE A 303 -23.83 -5.42 -8.03
C PHE A 303 -23.76 -3.90 -8.00
N CYS A 304 -24.72 -3.21 -8.65
CA CYS A 304 -24.74 -1.75 -8.74
C CYS A 304 -24.81 -1.08 -7.36
N LYS A 305 -25.64 -1.61 -6.44
CA LYS A 305 -25.74 -1.10 -5.06
C LYS A 305 -24.44 -1.28 -4.29
N THR A 306 -23.82 -2.45 -4.41
CA THR A 306 -22.59 -2.79 -3.68
C THR A 306 -21.40 -2.02 -4.27
N PHE A 307 -21.35 -1.86 -5.60
CA PHE A 307 -20.37 -1.03 -6.29
C PHE A 307 -20.46 0.43 -5.84
N LYS A 308 -21.67 1.02 -5.83
CA LYS A 308 -21.86 2.39 -5.37
C LYS A 308 -21.48 2.56 -3.89
N ARG A 309 -21.74 1.57 -3.03
CA ARG A 309 -21.32 1.60 -1.63
C ARG A 309 -19.79 1.61 -1.47
N MET A 310 -19.07 0.86 -2.33
CA MET A 310 -17.60 0.77 -2.27
C MET A 310 -16.93 1.98 -2.91
N TYR A 311 -17.44 2.46 -4.06
CA TYR A 311 -16.78 3.47 -4.88
C TYR A 311 -17.43 4.85 -4.82
N SER A 312 -18.50 5.02 -4.04
CA SER A 312 -19.32 6.24 -3.95
C SER A 312 -19.95 6.69 -5.28
N LEU A 313 -19.69 5.97 -6.36
CA LEU A 313 -20.18 6.19 -7.72
C LEU A 313 -20.90 4.94 -8.23
N THR A 314 -21.91 5.12 -9.07
CA THR A 314 -22.46 3.99 -9.82
C THR A 314 -21.45 3.48 -10.84
N PRO A 315 -21.55 2.21 -11.31
CA PRO A 315 -20.65 1.69 -12.35
C PRO A 315 -20.55 2.58 -13.60
N THR A 316 -21.67 3.18 -14.01
CA THR A 316 -21.71 4.08 -15.18
C THR A 316 -21.02 5.41 -14.90
N GLU A 317 -21.27 6.03 -13.77
CA GLU A 317 -20.57 7.25 -13.33
C GLU A 317 -19.07 7.01 -13.20
N TYR A 318 -18.67 5.88 -12.58
CA TYR A 318 -17.27 5.49 -12.44
C TYR A 318 -16.55 5.38 -13.78
N ARG A 319 -17.17 4.73 -14.77
CA ARG A 319 -16.65 4.65 -16.16
C ARG A 319 -16.42 6.04 -16.75
N ASN A 320 -17.38 6.95 -16.60
CA ASN A 320 -17.34 8.27 -17.22
C ASN A 320 -16.29 9.20 -16.58
N VAL A 321 -16.03 9.05 -15.29
CA VAL A 321 -15.03 9.87 -14.55
C VAL A 321 -13.61 9.37 -14.80
N LYS A 322 -13.42 8.06 -15.01
CA LYS A 322 -12.09 7.43 -15.12
C LYS A 322 -11.61 7.24 -16.56
N LYS A 323 -12.46 7.50 -17.57
CA LYS A 323 -12.09 7.63 -19.00
C LYS A 323 -11.69 9.04 -19.34
#